data_daa54ee830a0dcae8698e8fbeccfeb3a
#
_entry.id   daa54ee830a0dcae8698e8fbeccfeb3a
#
_cell.length_a   1.000
_cell.length_b   1.000
_cell.length_c   1.000
_cell.angle_alpha   90.00
_cell.angle_beta   90.00
_cell.angle_gamma   90.00
#
_symmetry.space_group_name_H-M   'P 1'
#
loop_
_entity.id
_entity.type
_entity.pdbx_description
1 polymer ?
#
loop_
_entity_poly.entity_id
_entity_poly.type
_entity_poly.pdbx_seq_one_letter_code
_entity_poly.pdbx_strand_id
1 'polypeptide(L)'
;MPDLRLEFTLYCEKDDKGRLKNRNENTMNPLITDFQTPQQRTPVIVALDFANEKDTLGFVRNLDPTLCQIKIGKELFTATGRSLAESLIHQGFKLFLDLKYHDIPHTVAQACKVAADMGVWMVDMHASGGRRMMEAAAEAVAGYGTKPLLIGVTVLTSMEQSDLAEIGLNIAPEEQVIRLAKLAQSSGLDGVVCSAQEAAPLRRELGQDFVLVTPGIRLDVAGNNDDQRRIMTPAEALAAGSTYLVMGRPVTQAADPVAVLCEVNRVANA
;
A
#
# COMPACT_ATOMS: atom_id res chain seq x y z
N MET A 1 -0.71 33.25 12.14
CA MET A 1 -0.78 31.87 11.64
C MET A 1 -2.21 31.59 11.27
N PRO A 2 -2.57 31.37 9.98
CA PRO A 2 -3.92 31.02 9.60
C PRO A 2 -4.21 29.59 10.06
N ASP A 3 -5.43 29.38 10.51
CA ASP A 3 -5.93 28.15 11.15
C ASP A 3 -6.00 27.01 10.12
N LEU A 4 -5.06 26.06 10.23
CA LEU A 4 -4.95 24.85 9.40
C LEU A 4 -6.19 23.92 9.48
N ARG A 5 -7.14 24.20 10.40
CA ARG A 5 -8.38 23.43 10.57
C ARG A 5 -9.41 23.69 9.47
N LEU A 6 -9.34 24.81 8.78
CA LEU A 6 -10.34 25.20 7.78
C LEU A 6 -10.15 24.55 6.40
N GLU A 7 -8.96 24.12 6.05
CA GLU A 7 -8.70 23.52 4.72
C GLU A 7 -9.09 22.05 4.62
N PHE A 8 -9.06 21.31 5.75
CA PHE A 8 -9.43 19.89 5.77
C PHE A 8 -10.93 19.64 5.55
N THR A 9 -11.77 20.59 5.96
CA THR A 9 -13.22 20.53 5.79
C THR A 9 -13.63 20.65 4.32
N LEU A 10 -12.80 21.25 3.46
CA LEU A 10 -13.09 21.50 2.05
C LEU A 10 -12.98 20.25 1.15
N TYR A 11 -12.24 19.23 1.56
CA TYR A 11 -12.05 18.00 0.76
C TYR A 11 -13.11 16.91 1.00
N CYS A 12 -13.82 16.98 2.12
CA CYS A 12 -14.85 16.01 2.50
C CYS A 12 -16.25 16.61 2.65
N GLU A 13 -16.51 17.80 2.11
CA GLU A 13 -17.88 18.37 2.13
C GLU A 13 -18.80 17.64 1.16
N LYS A 14 -19.92 17.15 1.69
CA LYS A 14 -21.04 16.58 0.93
C LYS A 14 -22.04 17.68 0.56
N ASP A 15 -22.68 17.57 -0.61
CA ASP A 15 -23.85 18.39 -0.95
C ASP A 15 -25.05 17.99 -0.07
N ASP A 16 -26.15 18.76 -0.14
CA ASP A 16 -27.40 18.51 0.61
C ASP A 16 -28.07 17.16 0.29
N LYS A 17 -27.51 16.39 -0.66
CA LYS A 17 -27.93 15.04 -1.04
C LYS A 17 -26.89 13.97 -0.66
N GLY A 18 -25.89 14.33 0.14
CA GLY A 18 -24.83 13.42 0.63
C GLY A 18 -23.76 13.05 -0.39
N ARG A 19 -23.66 13.74 -1.53
CA ARG A 19 -22.66 13.52 -2.58
C ARG A 19 -21.50 14.49 -2.42
N LEU A 20 -20.26 14.03 -2.71
CA LEU A 20 -19.05 14.88 -2.69
C LEU A 20 -19.20 16.03 -3.72
N LYS A 21 -18.93 17.26 -3.29
CA LYS A 21 -18.93 18.43 -4.18
C LYS A 21 -17.76 18.35 -5.14
N ASN A 22 -18.03 18.15 -6.43
CA ASN A 22 -17.05 18.27 -7.49
C ASN A 22 -16.87 19.75 -7.84
N ARG A 23 -15.71 20.35 -7.48
CA ARG A 23 -15.33 21.68 -7.95
C ARG A 23 -14.47 21.57 -9.20
N ASN A 24 -15.10 21.42 -10.35
CA ASN A 24 -14.54 21.81 -11.65
C ASN A 24 -15.43 22.89 -12.25
N GLU A 25 -15.21 24.14 -11.89
CA GLU A 25 -15.61 25.28 -12.70
C GLU A 25 -14.46 26.27 -12.81
N ASN A 26 -14.00 26.42 -14.06
CA ASN A 26 -13.01 27.37 -14.53
C ASN A 26 -13.28 28.79 -14.06
N THR A 27 -12.37 29.36 -13.30
CA THR A 27 -12.05 30.79 -13.37
C THR A 27 -10.54 30.92 -13.32
N MET A 28 -9.92 31.12 -14.51
CA MET A 28 -8.53 31.55 -14.62
C MET A 28 -8.36 32.91 -13.94
N ASN A 29 -7.54 32.96 -12.91
CA ASN A 29 -6.94 34.18 -12.43
C ASN A 29 -5.40 34.02 -12.51
N PRO A 30 -4.70 34.73 -13.41
CA PRO A 30 -3.28 34.57 -13.61
C PRO A 30 -2.51 35.50 -12.70
N LEU A 31 -2.27 35.13 -11.45
CA LEU A 31 -1.24 35.69 -10.55
C LEU A 31 -1.32 34.97 -9.18
N ILE A 32 -0.92 33.71 -9.14
CA ILE A 32 -0.55 33.08 -7.88
C ILE A 32 0.80 32.38 -8.11
N THR A 33 1.85 33.01 -7.58
CA THR A 33 3.18 32.44 -7.39
C THR A 33 3.07 31.06 -6.74
N ASP A 34 3.87 30.10 -7.25
CA ASP A 34 4.04 28.74 -6.76
C ASP A 34 4.23 28.68 -5.23
N PHE A 35 3.15 28.68 -4.49
CA PHE A 35 3.13 28.05 -3.18
C PHE A 35 2.90 26.56 -3.44
N GLN A 36 3.97 25.76 -3.43
CA GLN A 36 3.87 24.31 -3.30
C GLN A 36 3.15 24.03 -1.98
N THR A 37 1.84 23.85 -2.04
CA THR A 37 1.08 23.25 -0.93
C THR A 37 1.74 21.93 -0.58
N PRO A 38 2.05 21.65 0.69
CA PRO A 38 2.60 20.36 1.09
C PRO A 38 1.73 19.25 0.49
N GLN A 39 2.33 18.39 -0.32
CA GLN A 39 1.59 17.31 -0.98
C GLN A 39 0.96 16.43 0.10
N GLN A 40 -0.36 16.43 0.18
CA GLN A 40 -1.12 15.76 1.23
C GLN A 40 -0.82 14.26 1.19
N ARG A 41 -0.40 13.68 2.31
CA ARG A 41 -0.09 12.26 2.41
C ARG A 41 -1.39 11.45 2.35
N THR A 42 -1.42 10.47 1.47
CA THR A 42 -2.52 9.51 1.33
C THR A 42 -1.94 8.11 1.60
N PRO A 43 -1.81 7.69 2.87
CA PRO A 43 -1.08 6.47 3.21
C PRO A 43 -1.90 5.21 3.00
N VAL A 44 -3.21 5.29 2.75
CA VAL A 44 -4.09 4.11 2.73
C VAL A 44 -4.02 3.39 1.40
N ILE A 45 -3.75 2.08 1.45
CA ILE A 45 -3.92 1.13 0.34
C ILE A 45 -5.12 0.24 0.69
N VAL A 46 -6.23 0.38 -0.04
CA VAL A 46 -7.42 -0.45 0.16
C VAL A 46 -7.22 -1.83 -0.47
N ALA A 47 -7.23 -2.88 0.33
CA ALA A 47 -7.17 -4.25 -0.16
C ALA A 47 -8.53 -4.67 -0.72
N LEU A 48 -8.59 -4.88 -2.05
CA LEU A 48 -9.78 -5.34 -2.77
C LEU A 48 -9.85 -6.87 -2.72
N ASP A 49 -10.15 -7.40 -1.53
CA ASP A 49 -10.24 -8.84 -1.30
C ASP A 49 -11.68 -9.32 -1.62
N PHE A 50 -12.07 -9.16 -2.90
CA PHE A 50 -13.34 -9.63 -3.47
C PHE A 50 -13.10 -10.84 -4.36
N ALA A 51 -14.10 -11.73 -4.44
CA ALA A 51 -14.01 -12.96 -5.23
C ALA A 51 -14.24 -12.76 -6.74
N ASN A 52 -14.76 -11.58 -7.16
CA ASN A 52 -15.15 -11.35 -8.56
C ASN A 52 -15.09 -9.85 -8.94
N GLU A 53 -15.10 -9.60 -10.25
CA GLU A 53 -15.05 -8.27 -10.84
C GLU A 53 -16.27 -7.40 -10.51
N LYS A 54 -17.47 -7.98 -10.53
CA LYS A 54 -18.73 -7.23 -10.32
C LYS A 54 -18.76 -6.56 -8.95
N ASP A 55 -18.42 -7.31 -7.91
CA ASP A 55 -18.44 -6.81 -6.54
C ASP A 55 -17.30 -5.79 -6.33
N THR A 56 -16.14 -6.05 -6.93
CA THR A 56 -15.01 -5.11 -6.94
C THR A 56 -15.40 -3.76 -7.54
N LEU A 57 -15.94 -3.76 -8.77
CA LEU A 57 -16.34 -2.53 -9.46
C LEU A 57 -17.51 -1.83 -8.75
N GLY A 58 -18.43 -2.60 -8.16
CA GLY A 58 -19.52 -2.08 -7.35
C GLY A 58 -19.02 -1.28 -6.15
N PHE A 59 -17.97 -1.77 -5.48
CA PHE A 59 -17.33 -1.10 -4.36
C PHE A 59 -16.51 0.12 -4.82
N VAL A 60 -15.63 -0.06 -5.80
CA VAL A 60 -14.67 0.96 -6.26
C VAL A 60 -15.35 2.20 -6.82
N ARG A 61 -16.54 2.09 -7.42
CA ARG A 61 -17.34 3.24 -7.93
C ARG A 61 -17.61 4.33 -6.87
N ASN A 62 -17.57 3.97 -5.60
CA ASN A 62 -17.81 4.88 -4.48
C ASN A 62 -16.51 5.45 -3.88
N LEU A 63 -15.35 5.07 -4.41
CA LEU A 63 -14.05 5.56 -3.96
C LEU A 63 -13.54 6.71 -4.83
N ASP A 64 -12.78 7.61 -4.21
CA ASP A 64 -12.03 8.66 -4.89
C ASP A 64 -10.55 8.26 -4.96
N PRO A 65 -9.92 8.19 -6.16
CA PRO A 65 -8.51 7.88 -6.32
C PRO A 65 -7.54 8.84 -5.59
N THR A 66 -8.02 10.02 -5.21
CA THR A 66 -7.22 10.98 -4.43
C THR A 66 -7.16 10.63 -2.95
N LEU A 67 -8.06 9.80 -2.44
CA LEU A 67 -8.15 9.43 -1.03
C LEU A 67 -7.43 8.14 -0.68
N CYS A 68 -7.13 7.28 -1.65
CA CYS A 68 -6.48 6.00 -1.41
C CYS A 68 -5.79 5.45 -2.67
N GLN A 69 -4.86 4.53 -2.45
CA GLN A 69 -4.41 3.55 -3.42
C GLN A 69 -5.23 2.27 -3.26
N ILE A 70 -5.15 1.38 -4.22
CA ILE A 70 -5.86 0.08 -4.17
C ILE A 70 -4.88 -1.08 -4.36
N LYS A 71 -5.19 -2.24 -3.79
CA LYS A 71 -4.42 -3.49 -3.93
C LYS A 71 -5.29 -4.61 -4.51
N ILE A 72 -4.80 -5.27 -5.55
CA ILE A 72 -5.33 -6.54 -6.04
C ILE A 72 -4.41 -7.66 -5.56
N GLY A 73 -4.98 -8.60 -4.80
CA GLY A 73 -4.30 -9.81 -4.34
C GLY A 73 -4.46 -10.99 -5.29
N LYS A 74 -3.87 -12.14 -4.89
CA LYS A 74 -3.83 -13.37 -5.70
C LYS A 74 -5.22 -13.87 -6.11
N GLU A 75 -6.20 -13.87 -5.19
CA GLU A 75 -7.55 -14.37 -5.46
C GLU A 75 -8.20 -13.57 -6.58
N LEU A 76 -8.33 -12.26 -6.41
CA LEU A 76 -9.00 -11.40 -7.37
C LEU A 76 -8.27 -11.39 -8.72
N PHE A 77 -6.92 -11.33 -8.72
CA PHE A 77 -6.15 -11.37 -9.96
C PHE A 77 -6.29 -12.72 -10.69
N THR A 78 -6.33 -13.82 -9.96
CA THR A 78 -6.54 -15.16 -10.56
C THR A 78 -7.94 -15.29 -11.18
N ALA A 79 -8.94 -14.66 -10.55
CA ALA A 79 -10.32 -14.68 -11.05
C ALA A 79 -10.54 -13.75 -12.25
N THR A 80 -9.84 -12.61 -12.34
CA THR A 80 -10.17 -11.54 -13.29
C THR A 80 -9.06 -11.21 -14.30
N GLY A 81 -7.84 -11.62 -13.99
CA GLY A 81 -6.68 -11.37 -14.83
C GLY A 81 -6.30 -9.88 -14.94
N ARG A 82 -5.63 -9.57 -16.05
CA ARG A 82 -5.05 -8.25 -16.36
C ARG A 82 -6.12 -7.18 -16.61
N SER A 83 -7.25 -7.54 -17.20
CA SER A 83 -8.27 -6.59 -17.67
C SER A 83 -8.84 -5.70 -16.55
N LEU A 84 -9.15 -6.30 -15.40
CA LEU A 84 -9.62 -5.53 -14.24
C LEU A 84 -8.53 -4.58 -13.71
N ALA A 85 -7.29 -5.05 -13.60
CA ALA A 85 -6.18 -4.24 -13.11
C ALA A 85 -5.99 -2.98 -13.98
N GLU A 86 -5.95 -3.14 -15.30
CA GLU A 86 -5.83 -2.02 -16.25
C GLU A 86 -7.05 -1.09 -16.20
N SER A 87 -8.25 -1.63 -16.08
CA SER A 87 -9.47 -0.82 -15.95
C SER A 87 -9.42 0.09 -14.72
N LEU A 88 -8.93 -0.40 -13.57
CA LEU A 88 -8.80 0.37 -12.35
C LEU A 88 -7.68 1.44 -12.45
N ILE A 89 -6.57 1.11 -13.10
CA ILE A 89 -5.50 2.09 -13.40
C ILE A 89 -6.04 3.22 -14.31
N HIS A 90 -6.80 2.89 -15.34
CA HIS A 90 -7.43 3.90 -16.23
C HIS A 90 -8.46 4.77 -15.52
N GLN A 91 -9.05 4.31 -14.42
CA GLN A 91 -9.91 5.12 -13.55
C GLN A 91 -9.13 6.07 -12.62
N GLY A 92 -7.79 6.10 -12.71
CA GLY A 92 -6.90 7.00 -11.97
C GLY A 92 -6.35 6.43 -10.67
N PHE A 93 -6.65 5.18 -10.33
CA PHE A 93 -6.11 4.57 -9.12
C PHE A 93 -4.64 4.16 -9.28
N LYS A 94 -3.83 4.44 -8.27
CA LYS A 94 -2.53 3.80 -8.09
C LYS A 94 -2.75 2.36 -7.63
N LEU A 95 -2.35 1.39 -8.45
CA LEU A 95 -2.56 -0.04 -8.17
C LEU A 95 -1.31 -0.70 -7.58
N PHE A 96 -1.47 -1.34 -6.43
CA PHE A 96 -0.52 -2.31 -5.88
C PHE A 96 -0.93 -3.73 -6.33
N LEU A 97 -0.12 -4.38 -7.14
CA LEU A 97 -0.29 -5.76 -7.58
C LEU A 97 0.43 -6.69 -6.60
N ASP A 98 -0.33 -7.25 -5.63
CA ASP A 98 0.16 -8.05 -4.50
C ASP A 98 0.12 -9.55 -4.84
N LEU A 99 1.02 -10.00 -5.72
CA LEU A 99 1.11 -11.40 -6.14
C LEU A 99 2.24 -12.19 -5.45
N LYS A 100 3.12 -11.48 -4.72
CA LYS A 100 4.25 -12.06 -3.97
C LYS A 100 5.09 -12.98 -4.84
N TYR A 101 5.67 -12.43 -5.91
CA TYR A 101 6.51 -13.20 -6.84
C TYR A 101 7.64 -13.92 -6.12
N HIS A 102 7.85 -15.18 -6.45
CA HIS A 102 8.92 -15.99 -5.89
C HIS A 102 9.28 -17.08 -6.88
N ASP A 103 10.32 -16.84 -7.67
CA ASP A 103 10.78 -17.76 -8.71
C ASP A 103 12.27 -17.48 -9.04
N ILE A 104 12.82 -18.16 -10.04
CA ILE A 104 14.17 -17.87 -10.55
C ILE A 104 14.25 -16.42 -11.06
N PRO A 105 15.46 -15.78 -11.04
CA PRO A 105 15.64 -14.36 -11.33
C PRO A 105 14.97 -13.90 -12.64
N HIS A 106 15.16 -14.67 -13.72
CA HIS A 106 14.60 -14.31 -15.03
C HIS A 106 13.06 -14.25 -15.02
N THR A 107 12.40 -15.22 -14.39
CA THR A 107 10.93 -15.29 -14.35
C THR A 107 10.36 -14.09 -13.59
N VAL A 108 10.93 -13.75 -12.43
CA VAL A 108 10.47 -12.59 -11.64
C VAL A 108 10.76 -11.28 -12.37
N ALA A 109 11.91 -11.14 -13.01
CA ALA A 109 12.23 -9.98 -13.82
C ALA A 109 11.20 -9.75 -14.95
N GLN A 110 10.82 -10.80 -15.69
CA GLN A 110 9.81 -10.70 -16.74
C GLN A 110 8.42 -10.37 -16.17
N ALA A 111 8.03 -10.94 -15.03
CA ALA A 111 6.77 -10.60 -14.37
C ALA A 111 6.71 -9.12 -13.94
N CYS A 112 7.82 -8.58 -13.40
CA CYS A 112 7.92 -7.16 -13.06
C CYS A 112 7.85 -6.24 -14.30
N LYS A 113 8.43 -6.64 -15.44
CA LYS A 113 8.29 -5.90 -16.71
C LYS A 113 6.83 -5.86 -17.15
N VAL A 114 6.13 -6.99 -17.15
CA VAL A 114 4.71 -7.03 -17.51
C VAL A 114 3.87 -6.14 -16.58
N ALA A 115 4.16 -6.15 -15.26
CA ALA A 115 3.50 -5.27 -14.31
C ALA A 115 3.78 -3.77 -14.62
N ALA A 116 5.02 -3.43 -14.98
CA ALA A 116 5.38 -2.07 -15.40
C ALA A 116 4.65 -1.66 -16.70
N ASP A 117 4.58 -2.55 -17.70
CA ASP A 117 3.86 -2.31 -18.97
C ASP A 117 2.35 -2.11 -18.77
N MET A 118 1.77 -2.70 -17.71
CA MET A 118 0.38 -2.46 -17.29
C MET A 118 0.17 -1.10 -16.63
N GLY A 119 1.24 -0.39 -16.24
CA GLY A 119 1.15 0.84 -15.46
C GLY A 119 0.92 0.63 -13.96
N VAL A 120 1.24 -0.55 -13.44
CA VAL A 120 1.16 -0.85 -12.00
C VAL A 120 2.07 0.08 -11.22
N TRP A 121 1.55 0.67 -10.15
CA TRP A 121 2.29 1.59 -9.28
C TRP A 121 3.23 0.88 -8.29
N MET A 122 2.86 -0.31 -7.81
CA MET A 122 3.62 -1.08 -6.82
C MET A 122 3.46 -2.57 -7.09
N VAL A 123 4.53 -3.35 -6.95
CA VAL A 123 4.54 -4.80 -7.09
C VAL A 123 5.44 -5.42 -6.01
N ASP A 124 5.10 -6.61 -5.57
CA ASP A 124 5.87 -7.28 -4.52
C ASP A 124 6.44 -8.64 -4.93
N MET A 125 7.52 -9.00 -4.23
CA MET A 125 8.17 -10.29 -4.34
C MET A 125 8.72 -10.73 -2.98
N HIS A 126 8.85 -12.03 -2.72
CA HIS A 126 9.46 -12.52 -1.49
C HIS A 126 10.96 -12.19 -1.45
N ALA A 127 11.42 -11.49 -0.41
CA ALA A 127 12.84 -11.20 -0.21
C ALA A 127 13.67 -12.49 0.02
N SER A 128 13.03 -13.56 0.48
CA SER A 128 13.63 -14.90 0.60
C SER A 128 14.02 -15.55 -0.74
N GLY A 129 13.56 -15.02 -1.88
CA GLY A 129 14.03 -15.39 -3.21
C GLY A 129 15.50 -15.03 -3.46
N GLY A 130 16.07 -14.18 -2.59
CA GLY A 130 17.49 -13.86 -2.54
C GLY A 130 17.91 -12.70 -3.45
N ARG A 131 19.15 -12.26 -3.24
CA ARG A 131 19.75 -11.10 -3.89
C ARG A 131 19.58 -11.12 -5.41
N ARG A 132 20.01 -12.18 -6.09
CA ARG A 132 19.99 -12.27 -7.55
C ARG A 132 18.59 -12.12 -8.15
N MET A 133 17.55 -12.61 -7.45
CA MET A 133 16.16 -12.47 -7.91
C MET A 133 15.71 -11.02 -7.80
N MET A 134 16.01 -10.36 -6.68
CA MET A 134 15.61 -8.96 -6.44
C MET A 134 16.38 -7.99 -7.35
N GLU A 135 17.70 -8.18 -7.52
CA GLU A 135 18.52 -7.38 -8.44
C GLU A 135 18.03 -7.50 -9.88
N ALA A 136 17.71 -8.72 -10.35
CA ALA A 136 17.17 -8.93 -11.69
C ALA A 136 15.82 -8.22 -11.89
N ALA A 137 14.96 -8.18 -10.87
CA ALA A 137 13.71 -7.43 -10.92
C ALA A 137 13.96 -5.92 -10.97
N ALA A 138 14.89 -5.40 -10.16
CA ALA A 138 15.25 -3.98 -10.14
C ALA A 138 15.84 -3.51 -11.48
N GLU A 139 16.78 -4.28 -12.05
CA GLU A 139 17.37 -4.02 -13.36
C GLU A 139 16.31 -4.04 -14.48
N ALA A 140 15.37 -4.98 -14.41
CA ALA A 140 14.35 -5.16 -15.45
C ALA A 140 13.44 -3.94 -15.61
N VAL A 141 13.20 -3.16 -14.55
CA VAL A 141 12.32 -1.98 -14.58
C VAL A 141 13.08 -0.65 -14.54
N ALA A 142 14.41 -0.67 -14.44
CA ALA A 142 15.22 0.55 -14.28
C ALA A 142 15.07 1.54 -15.45
N GLY A 143 14.81 1.06 -16.66
CA GLY A 143 14.65 1.88 -17.87
C GLY A 143 13.25 2.46 -18.08
N TYR A 144 12.29 2.17 -17.22
CA TYR A 144 10.94 2.70 -17.35
C TYR A 144 10.86 4.15 -16.86
N GLY A 145 10.24 5.04 -17.63
CA GLY A 145 10.03 6.45 -17.25
C GLY A 145 9.17 6.59 -15.98
N THR A 146 8.16 5.72 -15.84
CA THR A 146 7.38 5.54 -14.61
C THR A 146 7.52 4.09 -14.19
N LYS A 147 8.51 3.79 -13.34
CA LYS A 147 8.72 2.44 -12.82
C LYS A 147 7.81 2.16 -11.62
N PRO A 148 7.32 0.91 -11.44
CA PRO A 148 6.63 0.52 -10.22
C PRO A 148 7.60 0.53 -9.03
N LEU A 149 7.08 0.80 -7.84
CA LEU A 149 7.79 0.53 -6.59
C LEU A 149 7.94 -0.99 -6.43
N LEU A 150 9.17 -1.45 -6.20
CA LEU A 150 9.47 -2.86 -5.96
C LEU A 150 9.57 -3.12 -4.46
N ILE A 151 8.72 -3.98 -3.93
CA ILE A 151 8.56 -4.20 -2.50
C ILE A 151 8.92 -5.66 -2.14
N GLY A 152 9.85 -5.83 -1.19
CA GLY A 152 10.22 -7.15 -0.67
C GLY A 152 9.28 -7.61 0.43
N VAL A 153 8.65 -8.77 0.29
CA VAL A 153 7.92 -9.40 1.39
C VAL A 153 8.91 -10.08 2.32
N THR A 154 8.93 -9.68 3.59
CA THR A 154 9.85 -10.23 4.60
C THR A 154 9.33 -11.55 5.16
N VAL A 155 8.94 -11.59 6.44
CA VAL A 155 8.25 -12.73 7.06
C VAL A 155 6.76 -12.46 7.01
N LEU A 156 5.95 -13.43 6.57
CA LEU A 156 4.49 -13.27 6.55
C LEU A 156 3.97 -13.00 7.97
N THR A 157 3.04 -12.05 8.10
CA THR A 157 2.50 -11.63 9.39
C THR A 157 1.72 -12.73 10.12
N SER A 158 1.39 -13.82 9.43
CA SER A 158 0.78 -15.03 9.99
C SER A 158 1.79 -16.00 10.59
N MET A 159 3.09 -15.87 10.26
CA MET A 159 4.15 -16.79 10.71
C MET A 159 4.66 -16.43 12.10
N GLU A 160 4.90 -17.47 12.87
CA GLU A 160 5.55 -17.44 14.18
C GLU A 160 6.93 -18.12 14.13
N GLN A 161 7.64 -18.14 15.26
CA GLN A 161 8.95 -18.75 15.33
C GLN A 161 8.92 -20.26 15.05
N SER A 162 7.86 -20.95 15.44
CA SER A 162 7.65 -22.37 15.14
C SER A 162 7.59 -22.64 13.64
N ASP A 163 6.86 -21.78 12.89
CA ASP A 163 6.72 -21.92 11.44
C ASP A 163 8.06 -21.69 10.72
N LEU A 164 8.88 -20.75 11.22
CA LEU A 164 10.23 -20.53 10.72
C LEU A 164 11.14 -21.74 11.01
N ALA A 165 11.02 -22.33 12.21
CA ALA A 165 11.81 -23.50 12.57
C ALA A 165 11.47 -24.72 11.71
N GLU A 166 10.18 -24.93 11.35
CA GLU A 166 9.75 -26.02 10.47
C GLU A 166 10.37 -25.94 9.07
N ILE A 167 10.62 -24.73 8.57
CA ILE A 167 11.34 -24.53 7.29
C ILE A 167 12.86 -24.40 7.45
N GLY A 168 13.41 -24.78 8.62
CA GLY A 168 14.83 -24.83 8.89
C GLY A 168 15.47 -23.51 9.34
N LEU A 169 14.68 -22.49 9.68
CA LEU A 169 15.16 -21.18 10.11
C LEU A 169 15.06 -21.04 11.64
N ASN A 170 16.12 -21.42 12.36
CA ASN A 170 16.22 -21.27 13.81
C ASN A 170 16.62 -19.84 14.22
N ILE A 171 15.79 -18.88 13.90
CA ILE A 171 15.99 -17.43 14.09
C ILE A 171 14.69 -16.78 14.56
N ALA A 172 14.78 -15.76 15.39
CA ALA A 172 13.60 -14.99 15.79
C ALA A 172 12.97 -14.26 14.58
N PRO A 173 11.63 -14.22 14.45
CA PRO A 173 10.95 -13.55 13.34
C PRO A 173 11.42 -12.11 13.12
N GLU A 174 11.58 -11.33 14.18
CA GLU A 174 12.06 -9.95 14.11
C GLU A 174 13.48 -9.84 13.51
N GLU A 175 14.39 -10.71 13.93
CA GLU A 175 15.75 -10.75 13.38
C GLU A 175 15.74 -11.14 11.90
N GLN A 176 14.90 -12.11 11.52
CA GLN A 176 14.75 -12.52 10.12
C GLN A 176 14.14 -11.39 9.26
N VAL A 177 13.17 -10.65 9.78
CA VAL A 177 12.59 -9.47 9.11
C VAL A 177 13.67 -8.43 8.83
N ILE A 178 14.48 -8.06 9.83
CA ILE A 178 15.59 -7.10 9.66
C ILE A 178 16.59 -7.59 8.61
N ARG A 179 16.97 -8.89 8.66
CA ARG A 179 17.88 -9.50 7.70
C ARG A 179 17.37 -9.42 6.27
N LEU A 180 16.10 -9.78 6.05
CA LEU A 180 15.47 -9.76 4.72
C LEU A 180 15.27 -8.32 4.22
N ALA A 181 14.91 -7.38 5.10
CA ALA A 181 14.73 -6.00 4.74
C ALA A 181 16.06 -5.33 4.32
N LYS A 182 17.16 -5.58 5.04
CA LYS A 182 18.51 -5.14 4.63
C LYS A 182 18.94 -5.76 3.30
N LEU A 183 18.61 -7.03 3.08
CA LEU A 183 18.89 -7.69 1.81
C LEU A 183 18.10 -7.03 0.67
N ALA A 184 16.81 -6.77 0.87
CA ALA A 184 15.94 -6.07 -0.10
C ALA A 184 16.49 -4.68 -0.45
N GLN A 185 16.81 -3.85 0.56
CA GLN A 185 17.38 -2.52 0.34
C GLN A 185 18.70 -2.59 -0.44
N SER A 186 19.62 -3.46 -0.03
CA SER A 186 20.92 -3.61 -0.70
C SER A 186 20.85 -4.28 -2.08
N SER A 187 19.69 -4.82 -2.46
CA SER A 187 19.38 -5.36 -3.80
C SER A 187 18.63 -4.37 -4.70
N GLY A 188 18.45 -3.12 -4.24
CA GLY A 188 17.83 -2.06 -5.04
C GLY A 188 16.30 -2.05 -5.02
N LEU A 189 15.64 -2.73 -4.06
CA LEU A 189 14.21 -2.60 -3.86
C LEU A 189 13.88 -1.28 -3.15
N ASP A 190 12.69 -0.74 -3.42
CA ASP A 190 12.22 0.54 -2.89
C ASP A 190 11.68 0.42 -1.45
N GLY A 191 11.32 -0.79 -1.01
CA GLY A 191 10.75 -1.01 0.32
C GLY A 191 10.46 -2.46 0.65
N VAL A 192 9.74 -2.66 1.78
CA VAL A 192 9.29 -3.98 2.23
C VAL A 192 7.86 -3.97 2.74
N VAL A 193 7.19 -5.15 2.65
CA VAL A 193 6.00 -5.47 3.45
C VAL A 193 6.48 -6.05 4.78
N CYS A 194 6.01 -5.47 5.89
CA CYS A 194 6.32 -5.88 7.26
C CYS A 194 5.14 -5.62 8.18
N SER A 195 5.15 -6.19 9.39
CA SER A 195 4.17 -5.81 10.43
C SER A 195 4.40 -4.36 10.87
N ALA A 196 3.33 -3.65 11.23
CA ALA A 196 3.45 -2.31 11.81
C ALA A 196 4.26 -2.31 13.13
N GLN A 197 4.26 -3.42 13.88
CA GLN A 197 5.09 -3.62 15.08
C GLN A 197 6.59 -3.65 14.78
N GLU A 198 6.98 -4.01 13.55
CA GLU A 198 8.36 -4.06 13.07
C GLU A 198 8.83 -2.72 12.45
N ALA A 199 7.92 -1.76 12.27
CA ALA A 199 8.23 -0.50 11.57
C ALA A 199 9.31 0.33 12.30
N ALA A 200 9.20 0.51 13.62
CA ALA A 200 10.17 1.30 14.37
C ALA A 200 11.61 0.72 14.37
N PRO A 201 11.84 -0.57 14.61
CA PRO A 201 13.17 -1.16 14.43
C PRO A 201 13.66 -1.07 12.97
N LEU A 202 12.81 -1.28 11.97
CA LEU A 202 13.21 -1.15 10.56
C LEU A 202 13.60 0.28 10.19
N ARG A 203 12.91 1.31 10.72
CA ARG A 203 13.30 2.71 10.51
C ARG A 203 14.68 3.04 11.06
N ARG A 204 15.04 2.49 12.22
CA ARG A 204 16.39 2.69 12.79
C ARG A 204 17.49 2.07 11.92
N GLU A 205 17.20 0.94 11.29
CA GLU A 205 18.18 0.17 10.51
C GLU A 205 18.30 0.63 9.04
N LEU A 206 17.20 1.12 8.43
CA LEU A 206 17.09 1.34 6.99
C LEU A 206 16.89 2.82 6.59
N GLY A 207 16.66 3.69 7.58
CA GLY A 207 16.43 5.11 7.32
C GLY A 207 14.97 5.44 6.99
N GLN A 208 14.71 6.73 6.72
CA GLN A 208 13.35 7.27 6.55
C GLN A 208 12.79 7.07 5.13
N ASP A 209 13.64 6.99 4.14
CA ASP A 209 13.24 6.94 2.72
C ASP A 209 12.80 5.55 2.24
N PHE A 210 13.19 4.49 2.96
CA PHE A 210 12.83 3.12 2.59
C PHE A 210 11.35 2.86 2.88
N VAL A 211 10.58 2.44 1.86
CA VAL A 211 9.13 2.29 1.97
C VAL A 211 8.77 1.12 2.89
N LEU A 212 7.92 1.37 3.89
CA LEU A 212 7.34 0.35 4.77
C LEU A 212 5.84 0.24 4.50
N VAL A 213 5.42 -0.90 3.94
CA VAL A 213 4.02 -1.24 3.64
C VAL A 213 3.52 -2.18 4.73
N THR A 214 2.53 -1.75 5.50
CA THR A 214 2.11 -2.49 6.70
C THR A 214 0.65 -2.94 6.63
N PRO A 215 0.38 -4.25 6.52
CA PRO A 215 -0.95 -4.83 6.70
C PRO A 215 -1.31 -4.96 8.19
N GLY A 216 -2.53 -5.43 8.46
CA GLY A 216 -2.99 -5.66 9.83
C GLY A 216 -3.46 -4.40 10.55
N ILE A 217 -3.87 -3.38 9.81
CA ILE A 217 -4.35 -2.12 10.36
C ILE A 217 -5.84 -2.22 10.67
N ARG A 218 -6.23 -1.78 11.89
CA ARG A 218 -7.61 -1.78 12.37
C ARG A 218 -7.96 -0.42 12.99
N LEU A 219 -9.21 0.00 12.82
CA LEU A 219 -9.70 1.25 13.42
C LEU A 219 -9.84 1.14 14.95
N ASP A 220 -10.20 -0.04 15.41
CA ASP A 220 -10.29 -0.39 16.83
C ASP A 220 -9.57 -1.72 17.07
N VAL A 221 -8.78 -1.79 18.15
CA VAL A 221 -7.99 -2.97 18.52
C VAL A 221 -8.77 -3.89 19.49
N ALA A 222 -9.88 -3.41 20.07
CA ALA A 222 -10.67 -4.15 21.03
C ALA A 222 -11.63 -5.14 20.37
N GLY A 223 -11.38 -6.44 20.52
CA GLY A 223 -12.40 -7.49 20.35
C GLY A 223 -12.48 -8.20 18.98
N ASN A 224 -11.48 -8.15 18.13
CA ASN A 224 -11.52 -8.81 16.83
C ASN A 224 -10.88 -10.22 16.83
N ASN A 225 -11.72 -11.25 16.60
CA ASN A 225 -11.30 -12.57 16.12
C ASN A 225 -10.98 -12.46 14.61
N ASP A 226 -9.75 -12.04 14.26
CA ASP A 226 -9.34 -11.84 12.89
C ASP A 226 -8.13 -12.75 12.54
N ASP A 227 -7.93 -13.01 11.24
CA ASP A 227 -6.79 -13.77 10.68
C ASP A 227 -5.44 -13.06 10.95
N GLN A 228 -5.48 -11.76 11.26
CA GLN A 228 -4.30 -10.95 11.57
C GLN A 228 -4.01 -10.98 13.08
N ARG A 229 -2.86 -11.56 13.44
CA ARG A 229 -2.44 -11.67 14.86
C ARG A 229 -1.72 -10.42 15.37
N ARG A 230 -1.07 -9.66 14.48
CA ARG A 230 -0.28 -8.46 14.79
C ARG A 230 -0.98 -7.20 14.25
N ILE A 231 -1.90 -6.63 15.02
CA ILE A 231 -2.72 -5.49 14.64
C ILE A 231 -2.26 -4.21 15.33
N MET A 232 -2.45 -3.06 14.66
CA MET A 232 -2.24 -1.70 15.17
C MET A 232 -3.27 -0.74 14.58
N THR A 233 -3.53 0.37 15.27
CA THR A 233 -4.34 1.47 14.73
C THR A 233 -3.56 2.25 13.66
N PRO A 234 -4.23 2.99 12.76
CA PRO A 234 -3.57 3.85 11.78
C PRO A 234 -2.59 4.84 12.43
N ALA A 235 -3.01 5.51 13.53
CA ALA A 235 -2.19 6.49 14.23
C ALA A 235 -0.91 5.86 14.79
N GLU A 236 -1.01 4.72 15.46
CA GLU A 236 0.13 4.00 16.01
C GLU A 236 1.09 3.51 14.92
N ALA A 237 0.57 2.94 13.84
CA ALA A 237 1.37 2.45 12.72
C ALA A 237 2.14 3.58 12.02
N LEU A 238 1.50 4.74 11.80
CA LEU A 238 2.15 5.92 11.24
C LEU A 238 3.22 6.49 12.18
N ALA A 239 2.91 6.58 13.48
CA ALA A 239 3.88 7.02 14.49
C ALA A 239 5.07 6.07 14.61
N ALA A 240 4.87 4.76 14.42
CA ALA A 240 5.93 3.76 14.37
C ALA A 240 6.80 3.86 13.10
N GLY A 241 6.35 4.61 12.07
CA GLY A 241 7.09 4.87 10.85
C GLY A 241 6.60 4.13 9.61
N SER A 242 5.38 3.56 9.61
CA SER A 242 4.77 3.01 8.40
C SER A 242 4.64 4.07 7.31
N THR A 243 4.94 3.71 6.06
CA THR A 243 4.74 4.61 4.90
C THR A 243 3.33 4.43 4.35
N TYR A 244 2.91 3.19 4.14
CA TYR A 244 1.60 2.83 3.64
C TYR A 244 0.91 1.82 4.55
N LEU A 245 -0.39 1.99 4.70
CA LEU A 245 -1.27 1.18 5.55
C LEU A 245 -2.20 0.35 4.67
N VAL A 246 -2.04 -0.98 4.67
CA VAL A 246 -2.93 -1.86 3.92
C VAL A 246 -4.16 -2.18 4.76
N MET A 247 -5.32 -1.72 4.31
CA MET A 247 -6.60 -1.85 4.99
C MET A 247 -7.62 -2.56 4.09
N GLY A 248 -8.10 -3.72 4.50
CA GLY A 248 -9.18 -4.48 3.83
C GLY A 248 -10.53 -4.20 4.49
N ARG A 249 -11.03 -5.17 5.24
CA ARG A 249 -12.35 -5.14 5.93
C ARG A 249 -12.70 -3.84 6.66
N PRO A 250 -11.76 -3.17 7.37
CA PRO A 250 -12.06 -1.89 8.00
C PRO A 250 -12.57 -0.80 7.06
N VAL A 251 -12.23 -0.90 5.77
CA VAL A 251 -12.72 0.01 4.72
C VAL A 251 -13.81 -0.66 3.89
N THR A 252 -13.58 -1.90 3.41
CA THR A 252 -14.48 -2.55 2.45
C THR A 252 -15.83 -2.96 3.05
N GLN A 253 -15.91 -3.12 4.37
CA GLN A 253 -17.14 -3.45 5.10
C GLN A 253 -17.68 -2.27 5.94
N ALA A 254 -17.07 -1.10 5.83
CA ALA A 254 -17.57 0.09 6.52
C ALA A 254 -18.91 0.55 5.92
N ALA A 255 -19.78 1.10 6.77
CA ALA A 255 -21.02 1.74 6.32
C ALA A 255 -20.76 2.96 5.42
N ASP A 256 -19.68 3.69 5.67
CA ASP A 256 -19.18 4.80 4.85
C ASP A 256 -17.65 4.65 4.67
N PRO A 257 -17.19 3.96 3.61
CA PRO A 257 -15.77 3.78 3.32
C PRO A 257 -15.01 5.10 3.13
N VAL A 258 -15.67 6.10 2.53
CA VAL A 258 -15.05 7.42 2.28
C VAL A 258 -14.79 8.15 3.60
N ALA A 259 -15.71 8.11 4.54
CA ALA A 259 -15.51 8.70 5.86
C ALA A 259 -14.32 8.06 6.60
N VAL A 260 -14.15 6.74 6.48
CA VAL A 260 -12.98 6.03 7.05
C VAL A 260 -11.68 6.53 6.41
N LEU A 261 -11.63 6.64 5.08
CA LEU A 261 -10.45 7.12 4.36
C LEU A 261 -10.10 8.56 4.73
N CYS A 262 -11.09 9.45 4.81
CA CYS A 262 -10.90 10.83 5.23
C CYS A 262 -10.31 10.91 6.65
N GLU A 263 -10.83 10.12 7.58
CA GLU A 263 -10.33 10.12 8.96
C GLU A 263 -8.87 9.63 9.06
N VAL A 264 -8.51 8.54 8.36
CA VAL A 264 -7.13 8.05 8.36
C VAL A 264 -6.18 9.06 7.69
N ASN A 265 -6.59 9.67 6.59
CA ASN A 265 -5.79 10.70 5.92
C ASN A 265 -5.64 11.96 6.81
N ARG A 266 -6.67 12.35 7.57
CA ARG A 266 -6.58 13.42 8.56
C ARG A 266 -5.52 13.14 9.62
N VAL A 267 -5.51 11.92 10.17
CA VAL A 267 -4.50 11.48 11.15
C VAL A 267 -3.09 11.51 10.55
N ALA A 268 -2.94 11.13 9.29
CA ALA A 268 -1.63 11.10 8.61
C ALA A 268 -1.05 12.49 8.31
N ASN A 269 -1.89 13.53 8.32
CA ASN A 269 -1.51 14.91 7.99
C ASN A 269 -1.62 15.85 9.21
N ALA A 270 -1.89 15.31 10.40
CA ALA A 270 -1.92 16.05 11.65
C ALA A 270 -0.51 16.19 12.25
#